data_f24517da74142d87678fcb0c333c606c
#
_entry.id   f24517da74142d87678fcb0c333c606c
#
_cell.length_a   1.000
_cell.length_b   1.000
_cell.length_c   1.000
_cell.angle_alpha   90.00
_cell.angle_beta   90.00
_cell.angle_gamma   90.00
#
_symmetry.space_group_name_H-M   'P 1'
#
loop_
_entity.id
_entity.type
_entity.pdbx_description
1 polymer ?
#
loop_
_entity_poly.entity_id
_entity_poly.type
_entity_poly.pdbx_seq_one_letter_code
_entity_poly.pdbx_strand_id
1 'polypeptide(L)'
;MGFTNGTKTPTYRLMAHTHSDSHVHAYGPCSPQEVEAALQEAEVLTKNRGQKLTRIRRKVLRLLLESAAPAKAYDLLANLDGEGSAKPPTIYRALDFLQEVGLAHKIESLNAYVACGHASHSHSAVFLICDSCGGAEELHAITTASAIEAETKAAGFQISHTILEAHGTCRSCSL
;
A
#
# COMPACT_ATOMS: atom_id res chain seq x y z
N MET A 1 11.79 20.58 41.33
CA MET A 1 12.02 21.04 39.94
C MET A 1 12.08 19.78 39.08
N GLY A 2 10.96 19.40 38.47
CA GLY A 2 10.84 18.18 37.69
C GLY A 2 10.45 18.54 36.24
N PHE A 3 11.36 18.29 35.29
CA PHE A 3 11.07 18.45 33.87
C PHE A 3 10.48 17.16 33.34
N THR A 4 9.18 17.14 33.05
CA THR A 4 8.54 16.08 32.30
C THR A 4 8.63 16.43 30.82
N ASN A 5 9.57 15.80 30.12
CA ASN A 5 9.63 15.81 28.64
C ASN A 5 8.52 14.91 28.09
N GLY A 6 7.40 15.51 27.75
CA GLY A 6 6.37 14.86 26.95
C GLY A 6 6.79 14.83 25.48
N THR A 7 7.34 13.72 25.04
CA THR A 7 7.51 13.42 23.61
C THR A 7 6.14 13.22 22.97
N LYS A 8 5.61 14.27 22.36
CA LYS A 8 4.44 14.17 21.47
C LYS A 8 4.89 13.42 20.22
N THR A 9 4.53 12.16 20.11
CA THR A 9 4.53 11.43 18.85
C THR A 9 3.56 12.12 17.89
N PRO A 10 3.99 12.58 16.71
CA PRO A 10 3.07 13.12 15.73
C PRO A 10 2.20 11.97 15.19
N THR A 11 0.93 12.02 15.49
CA THR A 11 -0.09 11.17 14.88
C THR A 11 -0.25 11.60 13.43
N TYR A 12 0.47 10.96 12.52
CA TYR A 12 0.26 11.12 11.09
C TYR A 12 -1.04 10.40 10.71
N ARG A 13 -2.05 11.21 10.48
CA ARG A 13 -3.33 10.76 9.95
C ARG A 13 -3.24 10.94 8.44
N LEU A 14 -2.90 9.86 7.68
CA LEU A 14 -3.27 9.79 6.28
C LEU A 14 -4.76 10.09 6.19
N MET A 15 -5.15 11.03 5.33
CA MET A 15 -6.53 11.43 5.21
C MET A 15 -7.37 10.20 4.86
N ALA A 16 -7.97 9.63 5.90
CA ALA A 16 -9.06 8.72 5.70
C ALA A 16 -10.16 9.49 4.97
N HIS A 17 -10.50 9.07 3.76
CA HIS A 17 -11.72 9.51 3.14
C HIS A 17 -12.85 9.30 4.13
N THR A 18 -13.52 10.40 4.52
CA THR A 18 -14.69 10.35 5.39
C THR A 18 -15.85 9.76 4.62
N HIS A 19 -15.89 8.43 4.55
CA HIS A 19 -17.08 7.68 4.23
C HIS A 19 -17.51 6.95 5.49
N SER A 20 -18.73 7.27 5.91
CA SER A 20 -19.44 6.62 7.02
C SER A 20 -19.43 5.10 6.85
N ASP A 21 -18.96 4.43 7.88
CA ASP A 21 -19.33 3.09 8.33
C ASP A 21 -19.47 1.94 7.30
N SER A 22 -18.51 1.78 6.38
CA SER A 22 -18.24 0.47 5.80
C SER A 22 -16.77 0.41 5.35
N HIS A 23 -16.02 -0.46 5.96
CA HIS A 23 -14.57 -0.57 5.99
C HIS A 23 -13.94 -1.11 4.70
N VAL A 24 -14.36 -0.66 3.55
CA VAL A 24 -13.93 -1.16 2.26
C VAL A 24 -13.39 -0.01 1.42
N HIS A 25 -12.10 0.00 1.17
CA HIS A 25 -11.46 0.96 0.27
C HIS A 25 -11.35 0.36 -1.12
N ALA A 26 -12.29 0.72 -2.02
CA ALA A 26 -12.14 0.43 -3.43
C ALA A 26 -10.90 1.15 -3.96
N TYR A 27 -9.97 0.42 -4.58
CA TYR A 27 -8.88 1.03 -5.33
C TYR A 27 -9.48 1.80 -6.51
N GLY A 28 -9.60 3.10 -6.34
CA GLY A 28 -9.88 4.06 -7.39
C GLY A 28 -8.71 5.02 -7.53
N PRO A 29 -8.56 5.70 -8.67
CA PRO A 29 -7.51 6.70 -8.82
C PRO A 29 -7.74 7.82 -7.80
N CYS A 30 -6.69 8.15 -7.05
CA CYS A 30 -6.70 9.31 -6.17
C CYS A 30 -6.83 10.60 -6.98
N SER A 31 -7.50 11.60 -6.45
CA SER A 31 -7.46 12.95 -7.04
C SER A 31 -6.03 13.49 -7.04
N PRO A 32 -5.70 14.44 -7.93
CA PRO A 32 -4.35 15.02 -7.99
C PRO A 32 -3.86 15.60 -6.65
N GLN A 33 -4.77 16.15 -5.85
CA GLN A 33 -4.46 16.70 -4.53
C GLN A 33 -4.12 15.60 -3.52
N GLU A 34 -4.87 14.49 -3.53
CA GLU A 34 -4.62 13.32 -2.68
C GLU A 34 -3.32 12.63 -3.05
N VAL A 35 -3.02 12.50 -4.33
CA VAL A 35 -1.73 11.97 -4.80
C VAL A 35 -0.57 12.80 -4.26
N GLU A 36 -0.65 14.13 -4.35
CA GLU A 36 0.43 14.99 -3.89
C GLU A 36 0.58 14.96 -2.37
N ALA A 37 -0.52 14.93 -1.62
CA ALA A 37 -0.50 14.77 -0.16
C ALA A 37 0.14 13.44 0.24
N ALA A 38 -0.25 12.32 -0.38
CA ALA A 38 0.31 10.99 -0.12
C ALA A 38 1.83 10.93 -0.42
N LEU A 39 2.27 11.59 -1.49
CA LEU A 39 3.69 11.67 -1.83
C LEU A 39 4.50 12.49 -0.82
N GLN A 40 3.95 13.58 -0.28
CA GLN A 40 4.60 14.37 0.77
C GLN A 40 4.71 13.55 2.07
N GLU A 41 3.67 12.83 2.45
CA GLU A 41 3.70 11.95 3.61
C GLU A 41 4.71 10.82 3.45
N ALA A 42 4.79 10.21 2.26
CA ALA A 42 5.78 9.20 1.94
C ALA A 42 7.23 9.73 2.06
N GLU A 43 7.48 10.98 1.66
CA GLU A 43 8.79 11.63 1.83
C GLU A 43 9.15 11.81 3.31
N VAL A 44 8.19 12.25 4.13
CA VAL A 44 8.38 12.40 5.58
C VAL A 44 8.63 11.04 6.25
N LEU A 45 7.82 10.04 5.89
CA LEU A 45 7.95 8.67 6.42
C LEU A 45 9.33 8.08 6.13
N THR A 46 9.76 8.14 4.88
CA THR A 46 11.06 7.58 4.46
C THR A 46 12.22 8.33 5.10
N LYS A 47 12.14 9.66 5.19
CA LYS A 47 13.13 10.49 5.85
C LYS A 47 13.27 10.15 7.34
N ASN A 48 12.16 9.95 8.04
CA ASN A 48 12.17 9.58 9.47
C ASN A 48 12.79 8.20 9.71
N ARG A 49 12.80 7.33 8.71
CA ARG A 49 13.47 6.01 8.73
C ARG A 49 14.92 6.06 8.23
N GLY A 50 15.48 7.25 7.99
CA GLY A 50 16.83 7.41 7.44
C GLY A 50 16.98 6.97 5.99
N GLN A 51 15.86 6.81 5.27
CA GLN A 51 15.80 6.36 3.88
C GLN A 51 15.42 7.53 2.97
N LYS A 52 15.61 7.35 1.66
CA LYS A 52 15.33 8.40 0.67
C LYS A 52 14.29 7.93 -0.35
N LEU A 53 13.22 8.70 -0.50
CA LEU A 53 12.28 8.55 -1.61
C LEU A 53 12.89 9.23 -2.85
N THR A 54 13.68 8.46 -3.63
CA THR A 54 14.33 8.98 -4.84
C THR A 54 13.29 9.38 -5.90
N ARG A 55 13.69 10.16 -6.90
CA ARG A 55 12.81 10.59 -8.00
C ARG A 55 12.08 9.42 -8.66
N ILE A 56 12.76 8.30 -8.92
CA ILE A 56 12.15 7.11 -9.52
C ILE A 56 11.14 6.48 -8.57
N ARG A 57 11.50 6.27 -7.30
CA ARG A 57 10.59 5.71 -6.29
C ARG A 57 9.33 6.57 -6.13
N ARG A 58 9.49 7.90 -6.08
CA ARG A 58 8.39 8.84 -6.02
C ARG A 58 7.49 8.75 -7.26
N LYS A 59 8.08 8.63 -8.46
CA LYS A 59 7.31 8.49 -9.71
C LYS A 59 6.56 7.16 -9.75
N VAL A 60 7.17 6.05 -9.34
CA VAL A 60 6.50 4.74 -9.25
C VAL A 60 5.34 4.79 -8.25
N LEU A 61 5.53 5.37 -7.07
CA LEU A 61 4.46 5.54 -6.09
C LEU A 61 3.32 6.40 -6.65
N ARG A 62 3.63 7.48 -7.36
CA ARG A 62 2.62 8.30 -8.04
C ARG A 62 1.80 7.49 -9.03
N LEU A 63 2.44 6.68 -9.88
CA LEU A 63 1.74 5.83 -10.85
C LEU A 63 0.81 4.82 -10.17
N LEU A 64 1.22 4.27 -9.04
CA LEU A 64 0.37 3.38 -8.25
C LEU A 64 -0.84 4.11 -7.66
N LEU A 65 -0.66 5.33 -7.13
CA LEU A 65 -1.73 6.16 -6.57
C LEU A 65 -2.74 6.64 -7.63
N GLU A 66 -2.26 6.88 -8.85
CA GLU A 66 -3.07 7.31 -9.99
C GLU A 66 -3.75 6.12 -10.70
N SER A 67 -3.38 4.88 -10.38
CA SER A 67 -3.94 3.69 -11.01
C SER A 67 -5.32 3.38 -10.46
N ALA A 68 -6.27 3.07 -11.34
CA ALA A 68 -7.62 2.61 -10.98
C ALA A 68 -7.70 1.11 -10.67
N ALA A 69 -6.61 0.36 -10.91
CA ALA A 69 -6.53 -1.08 -10.73
C ALA A 69 -5.09 -1.48 -10.38
N PRO A 70 -4.86 -2.71 -9.87
CA PRO A 70 -3.53 -3.23 -9.65
C PRO A 70 -2.66 -3.13 -10.91
N ALA A 71 -1.48 -2.52 -10.80
CA ALA A 71 -0.60 -2.23 -11.93
C ALA A 71 0.55 -3.25 -12.03
N LYS A 72 0.81 -3.78 -13.21
CA LYS A 72 1.95 -4.67 -13.45
C LYS A 72 3.25 -3.87 -13.55
N ALA A 73 4.37 -4.46 -13.14
CA ALA A 73 5.68 -3.79 -13.18
C ALA A 73 6.06 -3.31 -14.60
N TYR A 74 5.68 -4.03 -15.63
CA TYR A 74 5.93 -3.63 -17.04
C TYR A 74 5.10 -2.42 -17.45
N ASP A 75 3.85 -2.32 -17.00
CA ASP A 75 2.98 -1.18 -17.31
C ASP A 75 3.50 0.07 -16.60
N LEU A 76 3.97 -0.07 -15.36
CA LEU A 76 4.63 1.01 -14.63
C LEU A 76 5.93 1.44 -15.31
N LEU A 77 6.73 0.49 -15.81
CA LEU A 77 7.96 0.76 -16.53
C LEU A 77 7.70 1.57 -17.81
N ALA A 78 6.70 1.19 -18.61
CA ALA A 78 6.32 1.91 -19.82
C ALA A 78 5.94 3.37 -19.54
N ASN A 79 5.32 3.64 -18.39
CA ASN A 79 4.95 5.01 -17.97
C ASN A 79 6.11 5.78 -17.31
N LEU A 80 7.25 5.13 -17.07
CA LEU A 80 8.49 5.82 -16.65
C LEU A 80 9.28 6.38 -17.84
N ASP A 81 9.00 5.96 -19.07
CA ASP A 81 9.69 6.41 -20.28
C ASP A 81 9.50 7.92 -20.51
N GLY A 82 10.60 8.61 -20.61
CA GLY A 82 10.76 10.07 -20.60
C GLY A 82 11.93 10.51 -19.72
N GLU A 83 12.47 9.62 -18.87
CA GLU A 83 13.59 9.88 -17.96
C GLU A 83 14.84 9.02 -18.29
N GLY A 84 15.09 8.80 -19.59
CA GLY A 84 16.26 8.05 -20.04
C GLY A 84 16.13 6.55 -19.71
N SER A 85 15.51 5.79 -20.60
CA SER A 85 15.51 4.33 -20.66
C SER A 85 15.61 3.62 -19.29
N ALA A 86 14.57 3.74 -18.47
CA ALA A 86 14.49 2.98 -17.23
C ALA A 86 14.50 1.49 -17.57
N LYS A 87 15.48 0.75 -17.03
CA LYS A 87 15.62 -0.69 -17.30
C LYS A 87 14.74 -1.49 -16.33
N PRO A 88 14.27 -2.71 -16.70
CA PRO A 88 13.48 -3.56 -15.81
C PRO A 88 14.01 -3.69 -14.38
N PRO A 89 15.32 -3.84 -14.09
CA PRO A 89 15.80 -3.89 -12.72
C PRO A 89 15.52 -2.62 -11.91
N THR A 90 15.33 -1.48 -12.55
CA THR A 90 15.08 -0.20 -11.88
C THR A 90 13.67 -0.15 -11.29
N ILE A 91 12.65 -0.63 -12.03
CA ILE A 91 11.27 -0.67 -11.53
C ILE A 91 11.14 -1.64 -10.35
N TYR A 92 11.73 -2.85 -10.46
CA TYR A 92 11.66 -3.84 -9.38
C TYR A 92 12.33 -3.33 -8.10
N ARG A 93 13.52 -2.72 -8.17
CA ARG A 93 14.17 -2.10 -7.01
C ARG A 93 13.35 -0.95 -6.39
N ALA A 94 12.58 -0.23 -7.20
CA ALA A 94 11.69 0.80 -6.67
C ALA A 94 10.48 0.18 -5.97
N LEU A 95 9.87 -0.85 -6.55
CA LEU A 95 8.75 -1.59 -5.98
C LEU A 95 9.14 -2.32 -4.70
N ASP A 96 10.28 -3.02 -4.69
CA ASP A 96 10.81 -3.69 -3.48
C ASP A 96 10.99 -2.69 -2.34
N PHE A 97 11.58 -1.53 -2.63
CA PHE A 97 11.71 -0.47 -1.63
C PHE A 97 10.36 0.04 -1.12
N LEU A 98 9.38 0.27 -2.02
CA LEU A 98 8.06 0.76 -1.61
C LEU A 98 7.33 -0.27 -0.74
N GLN A 99 7.49 -1.56 -1.02
CA GLN A 99 6.96 -2.64 -0.18
C GLN A 99 7.67 -2.69 1.19
N GLU A 100 9.01 -2.62 1.21
CA GLU A 100 9.79 -2.62 2.44
C GLU A 100 9.39 -1.50 3.40
N VAL A 101 9.08 -0.31 2.86
CA VAL A 101 8.67 0.84 3.68
C VAL A 101 7.16 0.88 3.93
N GLY A 102 6.38 -0.06 3.41
CA GLY A 102 4.93 -0.14 3.59
C GLY A 102 4.14 0.90 2.79
N LEU A 103 4.67 1.35 1.65
CA LEU A 103 4.02 2.30 0.73
C LEU A 103 3.32 1.61 -0.45
N ALA A 104 3.58 0.33 -0.66
CA ALA A 104 2.94 -0.48 -1.68
C ALA A 104 2.78 -1.93 -1.21
N HIS A 105 1.82 -2.62 -1.80
CA HIS A 105 1.62 -4.06 -1.65
C HIS A 105 1.70 -4.75 -3.01
N LYS A 106 2.20 -5.97 -3.01
CA LYS A 106 2.12 -6.86 -4.16
C LYS A 106 0.93 -7.79 -3.98
N ILE A 107 0.09 -7.91 -4.99
CA ILE A 107 -0.97 -8.92 -5.09
C ILE A 107 -0.37 -10.07 -5.88
N GLU A 108 -0.09 -11.17 -5.18
CA GLU A 108 0.68 -12.28 -5.76
C GLU A 108 -0.08 -13.00 -6.87
N SER A 109 -1.38 -13.25 -6.69
CA SER A 109 -2.23 -13.92 -7.68
C SER A 109 -2.32 -13.14 -9.01
N LEU A 110 -2.24 -11.80 -8.96
CA LEU A 110 -2.28 -10.94 -10.14
C LEU A 110 -0.89 -10.59 -10.66
N ASN A 111 0.17 -10.89 -9.91
CA ASN A 111 1.53 -10.39 -10.14
C ASN A 111 1.54 -8.88 -10.43
N ALA A 112 0.81 -8.13 -9.61
CA ALA A 112 0.57 -6.70 -9.76
C ALA A 112 0.77 -5.97 -8.43
N TYR A 113 0.84 -4.66 -8.47
CA TYR A 113 1.14 -3.80 -7.32
C TYR A 113 0.06 -2.75 -7.13
N VAL A 114 -0.17 -2.39 -5.87
CA VAL A 114 -1.09 -1.33 -5.46
C VAL A 114 -0.41 -0.41 -4.46
N ALA A 115 -0.79 0.86 -4.41
CA ALA A 115 -0.36 1.74 -3.34
C ALA A 115 -1.00 1.30 -2.02
N CYS A 116 -0.28 1.39 -0.90
CA CYS A 116 -0.84 1.15 0.42
C CYS A 116 -1.69 2.35 0.85
N GLY A 117 -2.95 2.13 1.21
CA GLY A 117 -3.83 3.16 1.75
C GLY A 117 -3.48 3.60 3.18
N HIS A 118 -2.63 2.87 3.89
CA HIS A 118 -2.32 3.04 5.31
C HIS A 118 -0.84 2.92 5.62
N ALA A 119 -0.02 3.72 4.97
CA ALA A 119 1.45 3.69 5.05
C ALA A 119 2.06 3.87 6.47
N SER A 120 1.25 4.17 7.49
CA SER A 120 1.75 4.48 8.83
C SER A 120 2.09 3.26 9.69
N HIS A 121 1.64 2.07 9.34
CA HIS A 121 1.83 0.84 10.15
C HIS A 121 2.17 -0.35 9.26
N SER A 122 3.05 -1.25 9.76
CA SER A 122 3.13 -2.60 9.22
C SER A 122 1.81 -3.31 9.58
N HIS A 123 0.95 -3.54 8.61
CA HIS A 123 -0.35 -4.19 8.79
C HIS A 123 -0.44 -5.42 7.90
N SER A 124 -1.23 -6.37 8.34
CA SER A 124 -1.63 -7.50 7.50
C SER A 124 -2.61 -6.98 6.45
N ALA A 125 -2.24 -7.04 5.19
CA ALA A 125 -3.12 -6.66 4.10
C ALA A 125 -4.04 -7.83 3.71
N VAL A 126 -5.33 -7.57 3.61
CA VAL A 126 -6.31 -8.50 3.06
C VAL A 126 -6.88 -7.89 1.79
N PHE A 127 -6.73 -8.58 0.67
CA PHE A 127 -7.23 -8.12 -0.63
C PHE A 127 -8.43 -8.96 -1.07
N LEU A 128 -9.51 -8.27 -1.47
CA LEU A 128 -10.65 -8.87 -2.16
C LEU A 128 -10.44 -8.65 -3.66
N ILE A 129 -10.35 -9.73 -4.42
CA ILE A 129 -10.03 -9.68 -5.85
C ILE A 129 -11.24 -10.16 -6.64
N CYS A 130 -11.70 -9.33 -7.57
CA CYS A 130 -12.83 -9.68 -8.44
C CYS A 130 -12.34 -10.43 -9.67
N ASP A 131 -12.79 -11.69 -9.83
CA ASP A 131 -12.45 -12.53 -10.98
C ASP A 131 -13.06 -12.03 -12.31
N SER A 132 -14.13 -11.20 -12.23
CA SER A 132 -14.82 -10.69 -13.41
C SER A 132 -14.17 -9.42 -13.98
N CYS A 133 -13.79 -8.44 -13.14
CA CYS A 133 -13.26 -7.17 -13.60
C CYS A 133 -11.77 -6.96 -13.27
N GLY A 134 -11.14 -7.88 -12.52
CA GLY A 134 -9.74 -7.76 -12.08
C GLY A 134 -9.49 -6.65 -11.05
N GLY A 135 -10.55 -6.00 -10.56
CA GLY A 135 -10.45 -5.00 -9.49
C GLY A 135 -10.01 -5.66 -8.18
N ALA A 136 -9.22 -4.95 -7.41
CA ALA A 136 -8.82 -5.37 -6.07
C ALA A 136 -9.25 -4.32 -5.05
N GLU A 137 -9.51 -4.75 -3.83
CA GLU A 137 -9.95 -3.92 -2.74
C GLU A 137 -9.26 -4.34 -1.45
N GLU A 138 -8.67 -3.38 -0.72
CA GLU A 138 -8.03 -3.66 0.56
C GLU A 138 -9.06 -3.63 1.69
N LEU A 139 -9.17 -4.74 2.42
CA LEU A 139 -10.05 -4.87 3.56
C LEU A 139 -9.28 -4.63 4.86
N HIS A 140 -9.80 -3.77 5.71
CA HIS A 140 -9.35 -3.62 7.09
C HIS A 140 -9.83 -4.81 7.94
N ALA A 141 -9.05 -5.89 7.97
CA ALA A 141 -9.41 -7.12 8.64
C ALA A 141 -8.61 -7.35 9.93
N ILE A 142 -8.72 -6.44 10.89
CA ILE A 142 -8.01 -6.50 12.17
C ILE A 142 -8.26 -7.84 12.89
N THR A 143 -9.49 -8.31 12.89
CA THR A 143 -9.88 -9.57 13.53
C THR A 143 -9.20 -10.77 12.88
N THR A 144 -9.11 -10.80 11.55
CA THR A 144 -8.48 -11.89 10.80
C THR A 144 -6.97 -11.91 11.06
N ALA A 145 -6.31 -10.75 11.06
CA ALA A 145 -4.90 -10.63 11.39
C ALA A 145 -4.59 -11.14 12.79
N SER A 146 -5.38 -10.74 13.78
CA SER A 146 -5.22 -11.19 15.18
C SER A 146 -5.44 -12.69 15.35
N ALA A 147 -6.38 -13.28 14.60
CA ALA A 147 -6.63 -14.72 14.65
C ALA A 147 -5.41 -15.51 14.11
N ILE A 148 -4.86 -15.07 12.97
CA ILE A 148 -3.66 -15.70 12.38
C ILE A 148 -2.47 -15.56 13.31
N GLU A 149 -2.25 -14.40 13.93
CA GLU A 149 -1.19 -14.19 14.92
C GLU A 149 -1.33 -15.12 16.12
N ALA A 150 -2.54 -15.31 16.64
CA ALA A 150 -2.78 -16.19 17.77
C ALA A 150 -2.45 -17.65 17.44
N GLU A 151 -2.89 -18.15 16.29
CA GLU A 151 -2.66 -19.53 15.86
C GLU A 151 -1.18 -19.81 15.55
N THR A 152 -0.52 -18.89 14.85
CA THR A 152 0.91 -19.05 14.53
C THR A 152 1.78 -18.96 15.76
N LYS A 153 1.43 -18.11 16.74
CA LYS A 153 2.11 -18.06 18.03
C LYS A 153 1.94 -19.38 18.81
N ALA A 154 0.76 -19.98 18.77
CA ALA A 154 0.54 -21.29 19.38
C ALA A 154 1.37 -22.39 18.70
N ALA A 155 1.64 -22.26 17.40
CA ALA A 155 2.52 -23.15 16.64
C ALA A 155 4.02 -22.82 16.81
N GLY A 156 4.39 -21.82 17.61
CA GLY A 156 5.77 -21.37 17.78
C GLY A 156 6.36 -20.64 16.56
N PHE A 157 5.51 -20.13 15.67
CA PHE A 157 5.92 -19.44 14.44
C PHE A 157 5.84 -17.92 14.60
N GLN A 158 6.90 -17.20 14.21
CA GLN A 158 6.94 -15.75 14.18
C GLN A 158 6.64 -15.24 12.77
N ILE A 159 5.51 -14.55 12.62
CA ILE A 159 5.14 -13.91 11.35
C ILE A 159 5.96 -12.63 11.20
N SER A 160 6.55 -12.41 10.01
CA SER A 160 7.17 -11.14 9.62
C SER A 160 6.19 -10.22 8.89
N HIS A 161 5.33 -10.78 8.06
CA HIS A 161 4.26 -10.10 7.35
C HIS A 161 3.19 -11.11 6.91
N THR A 162 1.97 -10.63 6.73
CA THR A 162 0.85 -11.45 6.24
C THR A 162 0.17 -10.72 5.09
N ILE A 163 -0.06 -11.42 3.99
CA ILE A 163 -0.90 -10.98 2.89
C ILE A 163 -1.94 -12.07 2.68
N LEU A 164 -3.21 -11.69 2.65
CA LEU A 164 -4.33 -12.58 2.38
C LEU A 164 -5.03 -12.13 1.11
N GLU A 165 -5.35 -13.05 0.25
CA GLU A 165 -6.08 -12.81 -0.98
C GLU A 165 -7.34 -13.66 -0.99
N ALA A 166 -8.50 -13.01 -1.19
CA ALA A 166 -9.79 -13.67 -1.35
C ALA A 166 -10.34 -13.33 -2.74
N HIS A 167 -10.63 -14.37 -3.52
CA HIS A 167 -11.17 -14.26 -4.87
C HIS A 167 -12.68 -14.42 -4.89
N GLY A 168 -13.34 -13.65 -5.75
CA GLY A 168 -14.80 -13.71 -5.88
C GLY A 168 -15.34 -12.71 -6.89
N THR A 169 -16.57 -12.28 -6.69
CA THR A 169 -17.25 -11.32 -7.57
C THR A 169 -17.58 -10.06 -6.77
N CYS A 170 -17.13 -8.90 -7.23
CA CYS A 170 -17.44 -7.63 -6.57
C CYS A 170 -18.93 -7.26 -6.76
N ARG A 171 -19.41 -6.33 -5.92
CA ARG A 171 -20.81 -5.89 -5.95
C ARG A 171 -21.26 -5.40 -7.34
N SER A 172 -20.39 -4.69 -8.05
CA SER A 172 -20.72 -4.17 -9.40
C SER A 172 -20.80 -5.24 -10.48
N CYS A 173 -20.16 -6.39 -10.28
CA CYS A 173 -20.20 -7.53 -11.20
C CYS A 173 -21.22 -8.60 -10.81
N SER A 174 -21.80 -8.50 -9.61
CA SER A 174 -22.81 -9.44 -9.09
C SER A 174 -24.25 -9.06 -9.48
N LEU A 175 -24.44 -7.92 -10.17
CA LEU A 175 -25.75 -7.38 -10.60
C LEU A 175 -26.07 -7.90 -12.03
#